data_f1158bcb4ba7bdf283ee9a6b4645ff35
#
_entry.id   f1158bcb4ba7bdf283ee9a6b4645ff35
#
_cell.length_a   1.000
_cell.length_b   1.000
_cell.length_c   1.000
_cell.angle_alpha   90.00
_cell.angle_beta   90.00
_cell.angle_gamma   90.00
#
_symmetry.space_group_name_H-M   'P 1'
#
loop_
_entity.id
_entity.type
_entity.pdbx_description
1 polymer ?
#
loop_
_entity_poly.entity_id
_entity_poly.type
_entity_poly.pdbx_seq_one_letter_code
_entity_poly.pdbx_strand_id
1 'polypeptide(L)'
;MDDHLSTKQVGWILGRSAGTIRDEVKAGEIEASRITSGFRIPKAEVLRLARQKVEAEKGPKLSDRALERLIDEVIATNEAAASP
;
A
#
# COMPACT_ATOMS: atom_id res chain seq x y z
N MET A 1 8.63 2.34 15.64
CA MET A 1 7.45 1.93 14.88
C MET A 1 7.79 1.91 13.40
N ASP A 2 7.39 0.87 12.72
CA ASP A 2 7.77 0.70 11.33
C ASP A 2 6.79 1.44 10.42
N ASP A 3 7.27 2.50 9.76
CA ASP A 3 6.45 3.29 8.85
C ASP A 3 6.55 2.79 7.41
N HIS A 4 6.84 1.52 7.26
CA HIS A 4 6.97 0.88 5.95
C HIS A 4 6.01 -0.28 5.81
N LEU A 5 5.61 -0.54 4.58
CA LEU A 5 4.70 -1.65 4.26
C LEU A 5 5.38 -2.59 3.27
N SER A 6 4.94 -3.85 3.30
CA SER A 6 5.44 -4.85 2.36
C SER A 6 4.71 -4.76 1.03
N THR A 7 5.26 -5.40 -0.01
CA THR A 7 4.59 -5.48 -1.31
C THR A 7 3.23 -6.15 -1.19
N LYS A 8 3.11 -7.13 -0.33
CA LYS A 8 1.85 -7.83 -0.09
C LYS A 8 0.79 -6.89 0.49
N GLN A 9 1.18 -6.10 1.50
CA GLN A 9 0.27 -5.15 2.12
C GLN A 9 -0.16 -4.05 1.14
N VAL A 10 0.77 -3.53 0.37
CA VAL A 10 0.46 -2.52 -0.64
C VAL A 10 -0.46 -3.12 -1.72
N GLY A 11 -0.24 -4.37 -2.07
CA GLY A 11 -1.11 -5.08 -3.00
C GLY A 11 -2.56 -5.13 -2.51
N TRP A 12 -2.75 -5.41 -1.22
CA TRP A 12 -4.10 -5.39 -0.64
C TRP A 12 -4.76 -4.03 -0.79
N ILE A 13 -3.99 -2.97 -0.52
CA ILE A 13 -4.51 -1.60 -0.55
C ILE A 13 -4.87 -1.18 -1.97
N LEU A 14 -4.03 -1.52 -2.94
CA LEU A 14 -4.21 -1.09 -4.32
C LEU A 14 -5.00 -2.09 -5.18
N GLY A 15 -5.34 -3.25 -4.62
CA GLY A 15 -6.08 -4.26 -5.38
C GLY A 15 -5.23 -4.93 -6.44
N ARG A 16 -3.94 -5.12 -6.16
CA ARG A 16 -2.98 -5.75 -7.08
C ARG A 16 -2.23 -6.84 -6.35
N SER A 17 -1.65 -7.79 -7.12
CA SER A 17 -0.85 -8.85 -6.51
C SER A 17 0.49 -8.30 -6.02
N ALA A 18 1.11 -9.00 -5.06
CA ALA A 18 2.44 -8.63 -4.57
C ALA A 18 3.46 -8.62 -5.70
N GLY A 19 3.33 -9.57 -6.65
CA GLY A 19 4.21 -9.62 -7.82
C GLY A 19 4.09 -8.38 -8.68
N THR A 20 2.88 -7.89 -8.90
CA THR A 20 2.64 -6.67 -9.65
C THR A 20 3.27 -5.46 -8.94
N ILE A 21 3.10 -5.38 -7.62
CA ILE A 21 3.71 -4.28 -6.85
C ILE A 21 5.23 -4.34 -6.97
N ARG A 22 5.80 -5.54 -6.89
CA ARG A 22 7.25 -5.73 -7.02
C ARG A 22 7.74 -5.26 -8.38
N ASP A 23 7.01 -5.58 -9.43
CA ASP A 23 7.36 -5.15 -10.79
C ASP A 23 7.29 -3.63 -10.92
N GLU A 24 6.30 -3.01 -10.31
CA GLU A 24 6.17 -1.55 -10.33
C GLU A 24 7.31 -0.87 -9.58
N VAL A 25 7.78 -1.47 -8.47
CA VAL A 25 8.94 -0.98 -7.76
C VAL A 25 10.17 -1.05 -8.65
N LYS A 26 10.37 -2.17 -9.34
CA LYS A 26 11.51 -2.36 -10.23
C LYS A 26 11.48 -1.40 -11.42
N ALA A 27 10.28 -1.06 -11.88
CA ALA A 27 10.11 -0.13 -13.00
C ALA A 27 10.25 1.33 -12.57
N GLY A 28 10.39 1.61 -11.27
CA GLY A 28 10.52 2.96 -10.77
C GLY A 28 9.20 3.68 -10.58
N GLU A 29 8.08 2.97 -10.70
CA GLU A 29 6.75 3.59 -10.53
C GLU A 29 6.35 3.72 -9.06
N ILE A 30 6.94 2.88 -8.21
CA ILE A 30 6.73 2.92 -6.76
C ILE A 30 8.09 3.07 -6.09
N GLU A 31 8.21 4.08 -5.25
CA GLU A 31 9.45 4.29 -4.51
C GLU A 31 9.52 3.34 -3.32
N ALA A 32 10.61 2.61 -3.20
CA ALA A 32 10.78 1.63 -2.14
C ALA A 32 12.25 1.38 -1.85
N SER A 33 12.53 0.89 -0.64
CA SER A 33 13.86 0.45 -0.25
C SER A 33 13.96 -1.05 -0.41
N ARG A 34 15.09 -1.52 -0.90
CA ARG A 34 15.33 -2.95 -1.05
C ARG A 34 15.89 -3.52 0.25
N ILE A 35 15.31 -4.63 0.68
CA ILE A 35 15.79 -5.37 1.85
C ILE A 35 16.02 -6.83 1.46
N THR A 36 16.63 -7.60 2.36
CA THR A 36 16.97 -9.00 2.08
C THR A 36 15.77 -9.82 1.63
N SER A 37 14.62 -9.62 2.24
CA SER A 37 13.42 -10.41 1.95
C SER A 37 12.46 -9.75 0.97
N GLY A 38 12.89 -8.67 0.27
CA GLY A 38 12.02 -8.02 -0.69
C GLY A 38 12.17 -6.51 -0.66
N PHE A 39 11.03 -5.80 -0.63
CA PHE A 39 11.00 -4.35 -0.63
C PHE A 39 10.22 -3.81 0.55
N ARG A 40 10.64 -2.65 1.03
CA ARG A 40 9.90 -1.87 2.03
C ARG A 40 9.44 -0.58 1.38
N ILE A 41 8.13 -0.36 1.41
CA ILE A 41 7.54 0.81 0.78
C ILE A 41 7.15 1.79 1.87
N PRO A 42 7.69 3.04 1.84
CA PRO A 42 7.36 4.02 2.86
C PRO A 42 5.86 4.29 2.92
N LYS A 43 5.33 4.47 4.11
CA LYS A 43 3.92 4.74 4.28
C LYS A 43 3.48 6.00 3.52
N ALA A 44 4.36 7.01 3.45
CA ALA A 44 4.07 8.22 2.69
C ALA A 44 3.83 7.91 1.21
N GLU A 45 4.60 6.99 0.65
CA GLU A 45 4.42 6.57 -0.74
C GLU A 45 3.10 5.81 -0.91
N VAL A 46 2.77 4.95 0.06
CA VAL A 46 1.51 4.21 0.03
C VAL A 46 0.33 5.17 0.10
N LEU A 47 0.42 6.20 0.94
CA LEU A 47 -0.62 7.21 1.02
C LEU A 47 -0.81 7.93 -0.31
N ARG A 48 0.27 8.26 -0.98
CA ARG A 48 0.21 8.91 -2.29
C ARG A 48 -0.50 8.03 -3.32
N LEU A 49 -0.12 6.76 -3.37
CA LEU A 49 -0.71 5.81 -4.31
C LEU A 49 -2.18 5.55 -4.01
N ALA A 50 -2.51 5.37 -2.73
CA ALA A 50 -3.88 5.14 -2.30
C ALA A 50 -4.76 6.34 -2.59
N ARG A 51 -4.23 7.55 -2.40
CA ARG A 51 -4.96 8.78 -2.70
C ARG A 51 -5.29 8.87 -4.19
N GLN A 52 -4.33 8.56 -5.04
CA GLN A 52 -4.57 8.55 -6.48
C GLN A 52 -5.69 7.59 -6.86
N LYS A 53 -5.66 6.39 -6.27
CA LYS A 53 -6.68 5.38 -6.55
C LYS A 53 -8.06 5.83 -6.08
N VAL A 54 -8.17 6.34 -4.87
CA VAL A 54 -9.46 6.76 -4.31
C VAL A 54 -10.03 7.94 -5.08
N GLU A 55 -9.20 8.93 -5.42
CA GLU A 55 -9.66 10.10 -6.15
C GLU A 55 -10.11 9.74 -7.57
N ALA A 56 -9.42 8.78 -8.19
CA ALA A 56 -9.80 8.32 -9.53
C ALA A 56 -11.13 7.58 -9.52
N GLU A 57 -11.41 6.84 -8.45
CA GLU A 57 -12.62 6.02 -8.36
C GLU A 57 -13.81 6.76 -7.78
N LYS A 58 -13.57 7.59 -6.75
CA LYS A 58 -14.65 8.19 -5.98
C LYS A 58 -14.70 9.71 -6.03
N GLY A 59 -13.68 10.35 -6.55
CA GLY A 59 -13.66 11.79 -6.73
C GLY A 59 -13.32 12.61 -5.49
N PRO A 60 -14.16 12.65 -4.45
CA PRO A 60 -13.92 13.53 -3.32
C PRO A 60 -12.62 13.21 -2.59
N LYS A 61 -11.93 14.26 -2.19
CA LYS A 61 -10.69 14.10 -1.44
C LYS A 61 -10.95 13.66 -0.02
N LEU A 62 -10.17 12.70 0.44
CA LEU A 62 -10.14 12.32 1.84
C LEU A 62 -8.97 13.01 2.52
N SER A 63 -9.13 13.32 3.81
CA SER A 63 -8.01 13.82 4.60
C SER A 63 -6.97 12.71 4.73
N ASP A 64 -5.72 13.10 5.03
CA ASP A 64 -4.66 12.11 5.24
C ASP A 64 -5.01 11.16 6.37
N ARG A 65 -5.64 11.67 7.43
CA ARG A 65 -6.04 10.83 8.56
C ARG A 65 -7.10 9.80 8.16
N ALA A 66 -8.08 10.20 7.38
CA ALA A 66 -9.11 9.28 6.91
C ALA A 66 -8.51 8.22 6.00
N LEU A 67 -7.59 8.62 5.13
CA LEU A 67 -6.92 7.71 4.22
C LEU A 67 -6.04 6.71 4.98
N GLU A 68 -5.31 7.18 5.98
CA GLU A 68 -4.50 6.32 6.83
C GLU A 68 -5.36 5.27 7.54
N ARG A 69 -6.52 5.69 8.03
CA ARG A 69 -7.45 4.79 8.71
C ARG A 69 -7.94 3.70 7.76
N LEU A 70 -8.26 4.07 6.53
CA LEU A 70 -8.68 3.10 5.52
C LEU A 70 -7.58 2.09 5.22
N ILE A 71 -6.35 2.57 5.10
CA ILE A 71 -5.19 1.70 4.86
C ILE A 71 -5.04 0.71 6.01
N ASP A 72 -5.09 1.19 7.24
CA ASP A 72 -4.96 0.34 8.41
C ASP A 72 -6.08 -0.71 8.49
N GLU A 73 -7.30 -0.33 8.14
CA GLU A 73 -8.43 -1.25 8.11
C GLU A 73 -8.26 -2.34 7.05
N VAL A 74 -7.81 -1.95 5.86
CA VAL A 74 -7.58 -2.92 4.78
C VAL A 74 -6.53 -3.93 5.21
N ILE A 75 -5.44 -3.46 5.79
CA ILE A 75 -4.37 -4.33 6.26
C ILE A 75 -4.88 -5.28 7.34
N ALA A 76 -5.57 -4.74 8.35
CA ALA A 76 -6.07 -5.55 9.45
C ALA A 76 -7.06 -6.62 8.96
N THR A 77 -7.95 -6.24 8.06
CA THR A 77 -8.95 -7.15 7.52
C THR A 77 -8.29 -8.29 6.73
N ASN A 78 -7.31 -7.97 5.90
CA ASN A 78 -6.64 -8.97 5.09
C ASN A 78 -5.74 -9.87 5.92
N GLU A 79 -5.08 -9.32 6.93
CA GLU A 79 -4.24 -10.12 7.81
C GLU A 79 -5.08 -11.08 8.64
N ALA A 80 -6.23 -10.63 9.11
CA ALA A 80 -7.14 -11.50 9.84
C ALA A 80 -7.67 -12.62 8.94
N ALA A 81 -7.99 -12.32 7.69
CA ALA A 81 -8.48 -13.31 6.74
C ALA A 81 -7.40 -14.31 6.33
N ALA A 82 -6.13 -13.86 6.32
CA ALA A 82 -5.01 -14.72 5.95
C ALA A 82 -4.51 -15.58 7.10
N SER A 83 -4.90 -15.26 8.33
CA SER A 83 -4.48 -16.02 9.50
C SER A 83 -5.20 -17.37 9.56
N PRO A 84 -4.49 -18.44 9.85
CA PRO A 84 -5.11 -19.75 9.99
C PRO A 84 -5.98 -19.84 11.23
#